data_4d99ae2fdfa00e3babbef4cc7d00c80e
#
_entry.id   4d99ae2fdfa00e3babbef4cc7d00c80e
#
_cell.length_a   1.000
_cell.length_b   1.000
_cell.length_c   1.000
_cell.angle_alpha   90.00
_cell.angle_beta   90.00
_cell.angle_gamma   90.00
#
_symmetry.space_group_name_H-M   'P 1'
#
loop_
_entity.id
_entity.type
_entity.pdbx_description
1 polymer ?
#
loop_
_entity_poly.entity_id
_entity_poly.type
_entity_poly.pdbx_seq_one_letter_code
_entity_poly.pdbx_strand_id
1 'polypeptide(L)'
;MKWTKIIKKIEEQIEAGIYPGASFAYFKDNQWTEFYLGQSDPEHDLQTEAGLVYDLASVSKVVGVGTVFTFLWEKGQLDIDRPVTDFLAESDYPDITIRQLLTHATDLDPFIPNRDLLTAPELKEAMFHLNRRSQPAFLYSDVHFLLLGFILERIFNQDLDVILQEQVWNLWGMTETQFGPVELAVPTVRGVEAGVVHDPKARLLGRHAGSAGLFSTVKDLQIF
;
A
#
# COMPACT_ATOMS: atom_id res chain seq x y z
N MET A 1 2.65 33.55 4.89
CA MET A 1 3.02 32.22 5.42
C MET A 1 3.06 31.21 4.29
N LYS A 2 4.06 30.30 4.24
CA LYS A 2 4.16 29.31 3.16
C LYS A 2 2.93 28.39 3.04
N TRP A 3 2.31 28.05 4.16
CA TRP A 3 1.17 27.11 4.24
C TRP A 3 -0.12 27.64 3.64
N THR A 4 -0.36 28.95 3.71
CA THR A 4 -1.51 29.58 3.07
C THR A 4 -1.56 29.30 1.56
N LYS A 5 -0.41 29.14 0.90
CA LYS A 5 -0.35 28.81 -0.53
C LYS A 5 -0.74 27.36 -0.82
N ILE A 6 -0.37 26.42 0.09
CA ILE A 6 -0.73 25.00 -0.06
C ILE A 6 -2.24 24.84 0.17
N ILE A 7 -2.75 25.38 1.27
CA ILE A 7 -4.19 25.35 1.58
C ILE A 7 -5.00 25.93 0.42
N LYS A 8 -4.64 27.14 -0.02
CA LYS A 8 -5.29 27.77 -1.16
C LYS A 8 -5.25 26.92 -2.43
N LYS A 9 -4.12 26.23 -2.68
CA LYS A 9 -4.02 25.35 -3.85
C LYS A 9 -4.93 24.13 -3.75
N ILE A 10 -5.09 23.55 -2.56
CA ILE A 10 -6.02 22.44 -2.32
C ILE A 10 -7.47 22.93 -2.50
N GLU A 11 -7.82 24.08 -1.92
CA GLU A 11 -9.14 24.69 -2.08
C GLU A 11 -9.48 24.96 -3.55
N GLU A 12 -8.55 25.55 -4.32
CA GLU A 12 -8.69 25.76 -5.77
C GLU A 12 -8.93 24.45 -6.53
N GLN A 13 -8.30 23.34 -6.12
CA GLN A 13 -8.46 22.03 -6.77
C GLN A 13 -9.82 21.39 -6.40
N ILE A 14 -10.28 21.57 -5.17
CA ILE A 14 -11.62 21.16 -4.74
C ILE A 14 -12.69 21.94 -5.50
N GLU A 15 -12.57 23.27 -5.58
CA GLU A 15 -13.48 24.15 -6.35
C GLU A 15 -13.50 23.78 -7.85
N ALA A 16 -12.36 23.39 -8.40
CA ALA A 16 -12.25 22.92 -9.78
C ALA A 16 -12.78 21.49 -10.01
N GLY A 17 -13.24 20.80 -8.95
CA GLY A 17 -13.78 19.43 -9.03
C GLY A 17 -12.74 18.37 -9.33
N ILE A 18 -11.44 18.61 -9.06
CA ILE A 18 -10.38 17.61 -9.28
C ILE A 18 -10.51 16.46 -8.27
N TYR A 19 -10.84 16.77 -7.03
CA TYR A 19 -11.25 15.84 -5.98
C TYR A 19 -12.20 16.55 -5.01
N PRO A 20 -13.08 15.81 -4.30
CA PRO A 20 -14.14 16.42 -3.51
C PRO A 20 -13.66 17.02 -2.19
N GLY A 21 -12.62 16.48 -1.60
CA GLY A 21 -12.08 16.93 -0.32
C GLY A 21 -10.70 16.36 -0.04
N ALA A 22 -10.10 16.82 1.04
CA ALA A 22 -8.77 16.39 1.45
C ALA A 22 -8.59 16.47 2.97
N SER A 23 -7.98 15.43 3.54
CA SER A 23 -7.44 15.41 4.91
C SER A 23 -5.92 15.42 4.82
N PHE A 24 -5.26 16.35 5.49
CA PHE A 24 -3.80 16.36 5.54
C PHE A 24 -3.28 16.99 6.83
N ALA A 25 -2.05 16.65 7.18
CA ALA A 25 -1.35 17.24 8.31
C ALA A 25 0.06 17.68 7.91
N TYR A 26 0.61 18.63 8.62
CA TYR A 26 2.01 18.98 8.51
C TYR A 26 2.64 19.19 9.89
N PHE A 27 3.94 18.87 9.96
CA PHE A 27 4.74 19.04 11.16
C PHE A 27 5.61 20.29 11.06
N LYS A 28 5.50 21.17 12.05
CA LYS A 28 6.32 22.38 12.14
C LYS A 28 6.44 22.85 13.59
N ASP A 29 7.61 23.39 13.93
CA ASP A 29 7.90 23.93 15.27
C ASP A 29 7.53 22.94 16.39
N ASN A 30 7.82 21.65 16.15
CA ASN A 30 7.52 20.50 17.04
C ASN A 30 6.03 20.27 17.29
N GLN A 31 5.16 20.68 16.36
CA GLN A 31 3.71 20.51 16.46
C GLN A 31 3.11 20.07 15.12
N TRP A 32 2.11 19.19 15.20
CA TRP A 32 1.24 18.82 14.10
C TRP A 32 0.09 19.82 13.97
N THR A 33 -0.26 20.14 12.73
CA THR A 33 -1.47 20.89 12.39
C THR A 33 -2.22 20.10 11.32
N GLU A 34 -3.49 19.83 11.57
CA GLU A 34 -4.36 19.06 10.69
C GLU A 34 -5.34 19.98 9.96
N PHE A 35 -5.71 19.58 8.74
CA PHE A 35 -6.68 20.27 7.89
C PHE A 35 -7.63 19.28 7.27
N TYR A 36 -8.89 19.63 7.23
CA TYR A 36 -10.00 18.88 6.70
C TYR A 36 -10.80 19.81 5.79
N LEU A 37 -10.71 19.61 4.48
CA LEU A 37 -11.23 20.53 3.46
C LEU A 37 -12.20 19.81 2.53
N GLY A 38 -13.29 20.48 2.17
CA GLY A 38 -14.28 19.97 1.22
C GLY A 38 -15.10 18.80 1.77
N GLN A 39 -15.56 17.94 0.89
CA GLN A 39 -16.46 16.81 1.20
C GLN A 39 -15.74 15.47 1.15
N SER A 40 -16.01 14.61 2.10
CA SER A 40 -15.56 13.22 2.11
C SER A 40 -16.42 12.34 1.22
N ASP A 41 -17.72 12.61 1.16
CA ASP A 41 -18.68 11.93 0.29
C ASP A 41 -19.69 12.94 -0.27
N PRO A 42 -19.49 13.43 -1.50
CA PRO A 42 -20.42 14.37 -2.14
C PRO A 42 -21.81 13.81 -2.43
N GLU A 43 -21.92 12.48 -2.62
CA GLU A 43 -23.22 11.85 -2.93
C GLU A 43 -24.16 11.89 -1.73
N HIS A 44 -23.60 11.92 -0.50
CA HIS A 44 -24.35 11.99 0.74
C HIS A 44 -24.18 13.32 1.49
N ASP A 45 -23.55 14.32 0.85
CA ASP A 45 -23.25 15.66 1.43
C ASP A 45 -22.45 15.60 2.74
N LEU A 46 -21.54 14.62 2.86
CA LEU A 46 -20.69 14.46 4.04
C LEU A 46 -19.43 15.32 3.93
N GLN A 47 -19.14 16.08 5.00
CA GLN A 47 -17.97 16.93 5.07
C GLN A 47 -16.72 16.14 5.46
N THR A 48 -15.56 16.63 5.02
CA THR A 48 -14.28 16.09 5.47
C THR A 48 -14.02 16.51 6.91
N GLU A 49 -13.72 15.55 7.79
CA GLU A 49 -13.52 15.77 9.23
C GLU A 49 -12.41 14.88 9.80
N ALA A 50 -12.08 15.07 11.08
CA ALA A 50 -11.10 14.26 11.78
C ALA A 50 -11.59 12.82 11.95
N GLY A 51 -10.65 11.86 11.93
CA GLY A 51 -10.95 10.44 12.16
C GLY A 51 -11.48 9.67 10.93
N LEU A 52 -11.61 10.36 9.78
CA LEU A 52 -11.98 9.66 8.55
C LEU A 52 -10.92 8.65 8.13
N VAL A 53 -11.39 7.47 7.76
CA VAL A 53 -10.56 6.36 7.28
C VAL A 53 -10.51 6.37 5.76
N TYR A 54 -9.32 6.19 5.20
CA TYR A 54 -9.06 6.19 3.76
C TYR A 54 -8.41 4.90 3.31
N ASP A 55 -8.80 4.40 2.13
CA ASP A 55 -8.02 3.40 1.41
C ASP A 55 -6.67 4.04 1.01
N LEU A 56 -5.59 3.51 1.55
CA LEU A 56 -4.24 4.03 1.30
C LEU A 56 -3.71 3.69 -0.10
N ALA A 57 -4.43 2.86 -0.83
CA ALA A 57 -3.99 2.42 -2.15
C ALA A 57 -2.52 1.97 -2.11
N SER A 58 -1.69 2.46 -3.02
CA SER A 58 -0.27 2.11 -3.09
C SER A 58 0.61 2.70 -1.98
N VAL A 59 0.11 3.61 -1.16
CA VAL A 59 0.82 4.03 0.06
C VAL A 59 0.97 2.85 1.02
N SER A 60 0.10 1.84 0.93
CA SER A 60 0.22 0.55 1.64
C SER A 60 1.59 -0.10 1.46
N LYS A 61 2.22 0.04 0.29
CA LYS A 61 3.57 -0.50 0.01
C LYS A 61 4.61 0.06 0.99
N VAL A 62 4.50 1.35 1.29
CA VAL A 62 5.45 2.05 2.17
C VAL A 62 5.10 1.81 3.63
N VAL A 63 3.85 2.07 4.03
CA VAL A 63 3.37 1.93 5.42
C VAL A 63 3.39 0.49 5.92
N GLY A 64 3.40 -0.48 5.01
CA GLY A 64 3.44 -1.91 5.32
C GLY A 64 4.79 -2.56 4.96
N VAL A 65 4.77 -3.30 3.86
CA VAL A 65 5.86 -4.19 3.42
C VAL A 65 7.21 -3.50 3.34
N GLY A 66 7.29 -2.30 2.74
CA GLY A 66 8.53 -1.56 2.57
C GLY A 66 9.19 -1.21 3.91
N THR A 67 8.41 -0.85 4.92
CA THR A 67 8.89 -0.56 6.27
C THR A 67 9.49 -1.80 6.93
N VAL A 68 8.83 -2.96 6.85
CA VAL A 68 9.35 -4.20 7.44
C VAL A 68 10.68 -4.58 6.79
N PHE A 69 10.79 -4.52 5.46
CA PHE A 69 12.06 -4.78 4.77
C PHE A 69 13.16 -3.79 5.18
N THR A 70 12.82 -2.51 5.34
CA THR A 70 13.78 -1.50 5.82
C THR A 70 14.31 -1.85 7.20
N PHE A 71 13.45 -2.27 8.14
CA PHE A 71 13.88 -2.67 9.47
C PHE A 71 14.74 -3.94 9.48
N LEU A 72 14.37 -4.95 8.68
CA LEU A 72 15.15 -6.17 8.58
C LEU A 72 16.56 -5.88 8.01
N TRP A 73 16.64 -5.01 7.01
CA TRP A 73 17.91 -4.62 6.41
C TRP A 73 18.76 -3.77 7.36
N GLU A 74 18.21 -2.73 7.98
CA GLU A 74 18.93 -1.87 8.94
C GLU A 74 19.49 -2.65 10.13
N LYS A 75 18.75 -3.65 10.62
CA LYS A 75 19.17 -4.52 11.73
C LYS A 75 20.15 -5.61 11.29
N GLY A 76 20.52 -5.69 10.01
CA GLY A 76 21.36 -6.76 9.48
C GLY A 76 20.74 -8.17 9.55
N GLN A 77 19.41 -8.25 9.68
CA GLN A 77 18.66 -9.50 9.76
C GLN A 77 18.34 -10.08 8.39
N LEU A 78 18.41 -9.26 7.35
CA LEU A 78 18.15 -9.64 5.97
C LEU A 78 19.10 -8.93 5.02
N ASP A 79 19.77 -9.71 4.17
CA ASP A 79 20.46 -9.19 3.00
C ASP A 79 19.45 -9.04 1.85
N ILE A 80 19.18 -7.81 1.43
CA ILE A 80 18.22 -7.52 0.35
C ILE A 80 18.77 -7.81 -1.04
N ASP A 81 20.04 -8.19 -1.18
CA ASP A 81 20.64 -8.65 -2.43
C ASP A 81 20.49 -10.17 -2.64
N ARG A 82 19.87 -10.88 -1.69
CA ARG A 82 19.52 -12.28 -1.85
C ARG A 82 18.45 -12.47 -2.94
N PRO A 83 18.53 -13.56 -3.70
CA PRO A 83 17.54 -13.88 -4.74
C PRO A 83 16.18 -14.23 -4.14
N VAL A 84 15.13 -13.95 -4.91
CA VAL A 84 13.73 -14.25 -4.56
C VAL A 84 13.54 -15.73 -4.26
N THR A 85 14.22 -16.63 -5.01
CA THR A 85 14.11 -18.08 -4.85
C THR A 85 14.65 -18.61 -3.52
N ASP A 86 15.42 -17.84 -2.76
CA ASP A 86 15.80 -18.21 -1.40
C ASP A 86 14.61 -18.27 -0.45
N PHE A 87 13.52 -17.58 -0.79
CA PHE A 87 12.31 -17.49 0.02
C PHE A 87 11.08 -18.10 -0.68
N LEU A 88 11.01 -17.95 -1.98
CA LEU A 88 9.96 -18.47 -2.86
C LEU A 88 10.59 -19.43 -3.86
N ALA A 89 10.96 -20.62 -3.37
CA ALA A 89 11.68 -21.65 -4.16
C ALA A 89 10.88 -22.14 -5.37
N GLU A 90 9.54 -21.95 -5.33
CA GLU A 90 8.62 -22.27 -6.41
C GLU A 90 8.63 -21.25 -7.56
N SER A 91 9.27 -20.08 -7.39
CA SER A 91 9.29 -19.03 -8.42
C SER A 91 10.40 -19.22 -9.46
N ASP A 92 10.18 -18.71 -10.68
CA ASP A 92 11.13 -18.77 -11.80
C ASP A 92 12.15 -17.61 -11.80
N TYR A 93 12.51 -17.07 -10.61
CA TYR A 93 13.28 -15.83 -10.47
C TYR A 93 14.62 -15.99 -9.71
N PRO A 94 15.52 -16.91 -10.12
CA PRO A 94 16.76 -17.18 -9.38
C PRO A 94 17.77 -16.03 -9.42
N ASP A 95 17.62 -15.09 -10.32
CA ASP A 95 18.50 -13.95 -10.57
C ASP A 95 17.87 -12.59 -10.16
N ILE A 96 16.61 -12.59 -9.72
CA ILE A 96 15.94 -11.38 -9.21
C ILE A 96 16.16 -11.29 -7.71
N THR A 97 16.58 -10.11 -7.23
CA THR A 97 16.83 -9.85 -5.82
C THR A 97 15.67 -9.11 -5.15
N ILE A 98 15.61 -9.19 -3.81
CA ILE A 98 14.67 -8.40 -3.00
C ILE A 98 14.84 -6.90 -3.30
N ARG A 99 16.09 -6.41 -3.44
CA ARG A 99 16.37 -5.01 -3.80
C ARG A 99 15.70 -4.61 -5.10
N GLN A 100 15.77 -5.45 -6.13
CA GLN A 100 15.15 -5.16 -7.43
C GLN A 100 13.62 -5.08 -7.32
N LEU A 101 12.99 -5.92 -6.51
CA LEU A 101 11.55 -5.82 -6.23
C LEU A 101 11.21 -4.52 -5.49
N LEU A 102 11.92 -4.19 -4.41
CA LEU A 102 11.71 -2.96 -3.62
C LEU A 102 11.86 -1.69 -4.45
N THR A 103 12.76 -1.70 -5.43
CA THR A 103 13.05 -0.53 -6.29
C THR A 103 12.33 -0.55 -7.64
N HIS A 104 11.46 -1.55 -7.88
CA HIS A 104 10.78 -1.74 -9.16
C HIS A 104 11.72 -1.86 -10.37
N ALA A 105 12.91 -2.42 -10.18
CA ALA A 105 13.99 -2.51 -11.17
C ALA A 105 14.22 -3.93 -11.70
N THR A 106 13.16 -4.70 -11.87
CA THR A 106 13.22 -6.05 -12.45
C THR A 106 12.95 -6.02 -13.96
N ASP A 107 13.07 -7.17 -14.59
CA ASP A 107 12.59 -7.43 -15.96
C ASP A 107 11.27 -8.20 -16.02
N LEU A 108 10.59 -8.39 -14.89
CA LEU A 108 9.27 -9.04 -14.87
C LEU A 108 8.25 -8.26 -15.70
N ASP A 109 7.50 -8.97 -16.53
CA ASP A 109 6.32 -8.44 -17.19
C ASP A 109 5.13 -8.62 -16.22
N PRO A 110 4.50 -7.55 -15.73
CA PRO A 110 3.40 -7.64 -14.77
C PRO A 110 2.07 -8.11 -15.39
N PHE A 111 2.05 -8.41 -16.69
CA PHE A 111 0.85 -8.87 -17.36
C PHE A 111 0.51 -10.32 -16.98
N ILE A 112 -0.69 -10.52 -16.43
CA ILE A 112 -1.25 -11.82 -16.08
C ILE A 112 -2.50 -12.03 -16.95
N PRO A 113 -2.49 -13.00 -17.88
CA PRO A 113 -3.67 -13.30 -18.71
C PRO A 113 -4.88 -13.69 -17.86
N ASN A 114 -6.07 -13.21 -18.27
CA ASN A 114 -7.35 -13.54 -17.61
C ASN A 114 -7.36 -13.28 -16.09
N ARG A 115 -6.53 -12.34 -15.61
CA ARG A 115 -6.35 -12.04 -14.18
C ARG A 115 -7.66 -11.91 -13.40
N ASP A 116 -8.66 -11.28 -13.99
CA ASP A 116 -9.93 -10.98 -13.33
C ASP A 116 -10.84 -12.21 -13.17
N LEU A 117 -10.45 -13.35 -13.74
CA LEU A 117 -11.15 -14.65 -13.63
C LEU A 117 -10.43 -15.60 -12.65
N LEU A 118 -9.24 -15.25 -12.17
CA LEU A 118 -8.45 -16.10 -11.30
C LEU A 118 -8.97 -16.06 -9.86
N THR A 119 -8.85 -17.19 -9.17
CA THR A 119 -8.96 -17.26 -7.71
C THR A 119 -7.67 -16.73 -7.05
N ALA A 120 -7.70 -16.44 -5.74
CA ALA A 120 -6.52 -15.95 -5.02
C ALA A 120 -5.31 -16.91 -5.11
N PRO A 121 -5.46 -18.24 -4.95
CA PRO A 121 -4.35 -19.19 -5.18
C PRO A 121 -3.81 -19.17 -6.61
N GLU A 122 -4.68 -19.12 -7.62
CA GLU A 122 -4.28 -19.08 -9.03
C GLU A 122 -3.55 -17.77 -9.36
N LEU A 123 -4.01 -16.64 -8.81
CA LEU A 123 -3.35 -15.35 -8.98
C LEU A 123 -1.95 -15.36 -8.33
N LYS A 124 -1.83 -15.94 -7.13
CA LYS A 124 -0.55 -16.10 -6.43
C LYS A 124 0.41 -16.97 -7.26
N GLU A 125 -0.04 -18.10 -7.74
CA GLU A 125 0.75 -19.02 -8.58
C GLU A 125 1.20 -18.33 -9.88
N ALA A 126 0.31 -17.62 -10.56
CA ALA A 126 0.64 -16.89 -11.77
C ALA A 126 1.76 -15.84 -11.56
N MET A 127 1.87 -15.27 -10.35
CA MET A 127 2.92 -14.30 -10.02
C MET A 127 4.30 -14.96 -9.85
N PHE A 128 4.38 -16.26 -9.63
CA PHE A 128 5.64 -16.98 -9.54
C PHE A 128 6.21 -17.35 -10.92
N HIS A 129 5.41 -17.21 -12.00
CA HIS A 129 5.74 -17.64 -13.35
C HIS A 129 5.48 -16.57 -14.41
N LEU A 130 5.76 -15.30 -14.07
CA LEU A 130 5.60 -14.19 -15.03
C LEU A 130 6.64 -14.26 -16.15
N ASN A 131 6.22 -13.81 -17.32
CA ASN A 131 7.16 -13.60 -18.41
C ASN A 131 8.23 -12.57 -18.06
N ARG A 132 9.35 -12.63 -18.79
CA ARG A 132 10.48 -11.70 -18.64
C ARG A 132 10.50 -10.73 -19.81
N ARG A 133 10.80 -9.48 -19.55
CA ARG A 133 11.13 -8.47 -20.57
C ARG A 133 12.59 -8.67 -21.02
N SER A 134 12.99 -8.02 -22.12
CA SER A 134 14.32 -8.19 -22.69
C SER A 134 15.48 -7.76 -21.78
N GLN A 135 15.21 -6.84 -20.85
CA GLN A 135 16.21 -6.35 -19.88
C GLN A 135 15.53 -5.73 -18.65
N PRO A 136 16.19 -5.72 -17.50
CA PRO A 136 15.75 -5.01 -16.33
C PRO A 136 15.64 -3.50 -16.60
N ALA A 137 14.56 -2.90 -16.12
CA ALA A 137 14.36 -1.45 -16.16
C ALA A 137 13.36 -1.05 -15.10
N PHE A 138 13.38 0.20 -14.66
CA PHE A 138 12.35 0.72 -13.77
C PHE A 138 10.96 0.58 -14.43
N LEU A 139 10.11 -0.19 -13.79
CA LEU A 139 8.69 -0.31 -14.12
C LEU A 139 7.90 -0.46 -12.84
N TYR A 140 7.18 0.59 -12.45
CA TYR A 140 6.31 0.52 -11.28
C TYR A 140 5.27 -0.59 -11.45
N SER A 141 5.23 -1.53 -10.50
CA SER A 141 4.34 -2.69 -10.56
C SER A 141 3.89 -3.15 -9.19
N ASP A 142 2.61 -3.47 -9.05
CA ASP A 142 2.06 -4.07 -7.82
C ASP A 142 2.62 -5.46 -7.56
N VAL A 143 2.90 -6.22 -8.63
CA VAL A 143 3.43 -7.60 -8.53
C VAL A 143 4.69 -7.64 -7.67
N HIS A 144 5.57 -6.64 -7.78
CA HIS A 144 6.79 -6.59 -6.98
C HIS A 144 6.48 -6.60 -5.47
N PHE A 145 5.54 -5.80 -5.03
CA PHE A 145 5.17 -5.73 -3.62
C PHE A 145 4.25 -6.86 -3.16
N LEU A 146 3.51 -7.48 -4.07
CA LEU A 146 2.81 -8.73 -3.78
C LEU A 146 3.81 -9.87 -3.52
N LEU A 147 4.83 -10.03 -4.37
CA LEU A 147 5.92 -10.98 -4.13
C LEU A 147 6.67 -10.69 -2.83
N LEU A 148 6.97 -9.43 -2.54
CA LEU A 148 7.58 -9.03 -1.27
C LEU A 148 6.70 -9.38 -0.06
N GLY A 149 5.39 -9.22 -0.14
CA GLY A 149 4.46 -9.67 0.90
C GLY A 149 4.57 -11.18 1.14
N PHE A 150 4.57 -11.99 0.08
CA PHE A 150 4.74 -13.45 0.20
C PHE A 150 6.11 -13.84 0.75
N ILE A 151 7.17 -13.09 0.44
CA ILE A 151 8.50 -13.30 1.04
C ILE A 151 8.45 -13.04 2.55
N LEU A 152 7.80 -11.98 3.01
CA LEU A 152 7.65 -11.72 4.45
C LEU A 152 6.89 -12.85 5.14
N GLU A 153 5.81 -13.35 4.55
CA GLU A 153 5.07 -14.50 5.10
C GLU A 153 5.97 -15.73 5.27
N ARG A 154 6.90 -15.98 4.34
CA ARG A 154 7.89 -17.08 4.46
C ARG A 154 8.94 -16.81 5.54
N ILE A 155 9.43 -15.57 5.64
CA ILE A 155 10.44 -15.19 6.65
C ILE A 155 9.88 -15.34 8.07
N PHE A 156 8.67 -14.85 8.30
CA PHE A 156 8.05 -14.84 9.63
C PHE A 156 7.20 -16.08 9.93
N ASN A 157 6.88 -16.89 8.91
CA ASN A 157 5.92 -18.00 9.01
C ASN A 157 4.58 -17.58 9.64
N GLN A 158 4.07 -16.41 9.22
CA GLN A 158 2.83 -15.78 9.66
C GLN A 158 2.12 -15.15 8.47
N ASP A 159 0.82 -14.85 8.61
CA ASP A 159 0.08 -14.09 7.62
C ASP A 159 0.56 -12.62 7.60
N LEU A 160 0.49 -11.96 6.45
CA LEU A 160 1.06 -10.62 6.28
C LEU A 160 0.41 -9.57 7.19
N ASP A 161 -0.89 -9.65 7.44
CA ASP A 161 -1.59 -8.73 8.35
C ASP A 161 -1.02 -8.80 9.78
N VAL A 162 -0.76 -10.00 10.28
CA VAL A 162 -0.14 -10.22 11.60
C VAL A 162 1.27 -9.64 11.64
N ILE A 163 2.07 -9.88 10.59
CA ILE A 163 3.42 -9.35 10.48
C ILE A 163 3.41 -7.82 10.52
N LEU A 164 2.56 -7.16 9.73
CA LEU A 164 2.50 -5.71 9.68
C LEU A 164 2.02 -5.12 11.01
N GLN A 165 1.05 -5.77 11.64
CA GLN A 165 0.55 -5.37 12.95
C GLN A 165 1.66 -5.44 14.01
N GLU A 166 2.41 -6.54 14.09
CA GLU A 166 3.43 -6.74 15.11
C GLU A 166 4.71 -5.94 14.83
N GLN A 167 5.14 -5.85 13.56
CA GLN A 167 6.43 -5.24 13.21
C GLN A 167 6.35 -3.73 12.99
N VAL A 168 5.16 -3.16 12.75
CA VAL A 168 4.98 -1.73 12.45
C VAL A 168 3.92 -1.10 13.32
N TRP A 169 2.66 -1.49 13.16
CA TRP A 169 1.55 -0.70 13.70
C TRP A 169 1.48 -0.69 15.22
N ASN A 170 1.63 -1.86 15.87
CA ASN A 170 1.64 -1.94 17.34
C ASN A 170 2.85 -1.21 17.94
N LEU A 171 4.02 -1.31 17.29
CA LEU A 171 5.25 -0.68 17.77
C LEU A 171 5.15 0.85 17.78
N TRP A 172 4.43 1.42 16.83
CA TRP A 172 4.26 2.86 16.69
C TRP A 172 2.93 3.40 17.20
N GLY A 173 2.01 2.53 17.62
CA GLY A 173 0.70 2.92 18.12
C GLY A 173 -0.27 3.37 17.03
N MET A 174 -0.13 2.83 15.82
CA MET A 174 -1.05 3.06 14.69
C MET A 174 -2.27 2.15 14.83
N THR A 175 -3.20 2.55 15.69
CA THR A 175 -4.31 1.69 16.14
C THR A 175 -5.50 1.65 15.19
N GLU A 176 -5.55 2.57 14.22
CA GLU A 176 -6.62 2.70 13.23
C GLU A 176 -6.19 2.23 11.84
N THR A 177 -4.95 1.69 11.71
CA THR A 177 -4.43 1.13 10.46
C THR A 177 -4.70 -0.36 10.40
N GLN A 178 -5.33 -0.83 9.31
CA GLN A 178 -5.71 -2.23 9.13
C GLN A 178 -5.91 -2.59 7.66
N PHE A 179 -5.96 -3.89 7.37
CA PHE A 179 -6.43 -4.35 6.07
C PHE A 179 -7.95 -4.18 5.94
N GLY A 180 -8.40 -3.82 4.72
CA GLY A 180 -9.82 -3.84 4.38
C GLY A 180 -10.35 -5.28 4.12
N PRO A 181 -11.70 -5.43 4.09
CA PRO A 181 -12.67 -4.35 4.14
C PRO A 181 -12.85 -3.76 5.53
N VAL A 182 -13.29 -2.49 5.59
CA VAL A 182 -13.62 -1.77 6.84
C VAL A 182 -15.07 -1.28 6.78
N GLU A 183 -15.72 -1.11 7.94
CA GLU A 183 -17.14 -0.73 7.98
C GLU A 183 -17.40 0.69 7.50
N LEU A 184 -16.51 1.62 7.83
CA LEU A 184 -16.64 3.03 7.49
C LEU A 184 -15.33 3.56 6.91
N ALA A 185 -15.41 4.07 5.67
CA ALA A 185 -14.31 4.75 5.02
C ALA A 185 -14.83 5.78 4.01
N VAL A 186 -13.96 6.69 3.64
CA VAL A 186 -14.22 7.62 2.52
C VAL A 186 -14.33 6.82 1.22
N PRO A 187 -15.35 7.06 0.37
CA PRO A 187 -15.43 6.43 -0.94
C PRO A 187 -14.18 6.68 -1.78
N THR A 188 -13.61 5.63 -2.36
CA THR A 188 -12.33 5.71 -3.10
C THR A 188 -12.56 5.91 -4.59
N VAL A 189 -13.40 5.05 -5.19
CA VAL A 189 -13.67 5.07 -6.62
C VAL A 189 -15.12 4.67 -6.91
N ARG A 190 -15.70 5.26 -7.95
CA ARG A 190 -17.08 4.91 -8.36
C ARG A 190 -17.22 3.44 -8.68
N GLY A 191 -18.30 2.84 -8.21
CA GLY A 191 -18.64 1.42 -8.43
C GLY A 191 -17.93 0.45 -7.48
N VAL A 192 -17.16 0.96 -6.51
CA VAL A 192 -16.67 0.18 -5.38
C VAL A 192 -17.29 0.75 -4.11
N GLU A 193 -17.87 -0.11 -3.30
CA GLU A 193 -18.48 0.26 -2.01
C GLU A 193 -17.42 0.86 -1.08
N ALA A 194 -17.81 1.87 -0.31
CA ALA A 194 -16.92 2.49 0.68
C ALA A 194 -16.45 1.45 1.70
N GLY A 195 -15.15 1.48 2.03
CA GLY A 195 -14.53 0.48 2.91
C GLY A 195 -14.08 -0.80 2.22
N VAL A 196 -14.49 -1.04 0.97
CA VAL A 196 -13.99 -2.14 0.16
C VAL A 196 -12.70 -1.72 -0.55
N VAL A 197 -11.68 -2.57 -0.52
CA VAL A 197 -10.40 -2.34 -1.21
C VAL A 197 -10.63 -2.09 -2.69
N HIS A 198 -10.15 -0.94 -3.22
CA HIS A 198 -10.41 -0.57 -4.61
C HIS A 198 -9.53 -1.35 -5.62
N ASP A 199 -8.28 -1.72 -5.25
CA ASP A 199 -7.41 -2.50 -6.14
C ASP A 199 -7.91 -3.95 -6.26
N PRO A 200 -8.20 -4.45 -7.47
CA PRO A 200 -8.80 -5.77 -7.65
C PRO A 200 -7.90 -6.92 -7.19
N LYS A 201 -6.58 -6.82 -7.35
CA LYS A 201 -5.63 -7.86 -6.92
C LYS A 201 -5.54 -7.91 -5.40
N ALA A 202 -5.43 -6.72 -4.78
CA ALA A 202 -5.40 -6.61 -3.33
C ALA A 202 -6.73 -7.05 -2.70
N ARG A 203 -7.86 -6.72 -3.31
CA ARG A 203 -9.18 -7.20 -2.87
C ARG A 203 -9.29 -8.72 -2.92
N LEU A 204 -8.78 -9.35 -3.97
CA LEU A 204 -8.79 -10.80 -4.13
C LEU A 204 -7.86 -11.52 -3.14
N LEU A 205 -6.65 -10.98 -2.93
CA LEU A 205 -5.64 -11.55 -2.04
C LEU A 205 -5.91 -11.21 -0.55
N GLY A 206 -6.73 -10.20 -0.28
CA GLY A 206 -7.09 -9.79 1.07
C GLY A 206 -5.85 -9.42 1.91
N ARG A 207 -5.79 -9.97 3.11
CA ARG A 207 -4.71 -9.71 4.09
C ARG A 207 -3.30 -10.17 3.67
N HIS A 208 -3.16 -10.80 2.51
CA HIS A 208 -1.88 -11.23 1.94
C HIS A 208 -1.33 -10.25 0.90
N ALA A 209 -2.04 -9.14 0.64
CA ALA A 209 -1.71 -8.20 -0.42
C ALA A 209 -0.67 -7.16 0.02
N GLY A 210 0.59 -7.35 -0.31
CA GLY A 210 1.66 -6.39 0.02
C GLY A 210 1.63 -5.08 -0.79
N SER A 211 0.80 -4.97 -1.83
CA SER A 211 0.82 -3.84 -2.76
C SER A 211 -0.20 -2.73 -2.48
N ALA A 212 -1.30 -3.06 -1.82
CA ALA A 212 -2.44 -2.19 -1.51
C ALA A 212 -3.34 -2.87 -0.49
N GLY A 213 -4.46 -2.22 -0.12
CA GLY A 213 -5.49 -2.82 0.73
C GLY A 213 -5.44 -2.40 2.19
N LEU A 214 -4.50 -1.53 2.57
CA LEU A 214 -4.51 -0.91 3.88
C LEU A 214 -5.45 0.29 3.91
N PHE A 215 -6.12 0.44 5.04
CA PHE A 215 -6.92 1.61 5.40
C PHE A 215 -6.29 2.27 6.62
N SER A 216 -6.32 3.60 6.67
CA SER A 216 -5.74 4.36 7.77
C SER A 216 -6.36 5.75 7.89
N THR A 217 -5.98 6.48 8.94
CA THR A 217 -6.36 7.86 9.22
C THR A 217 -5.16 8.80 9.08
N VAL A 218 -5.43 10.11 8.99
CA VAL A 218 -4.37 11.14 9.06
C VAL A 218 -3.58 11.01 10.36
N LYS A 219 -4.25 10.70 11.47
CA LYS A 219 -3.62 10.56 12.79
C LYS A 219 -2.57 9.45 12.82
N ASP A 220 -2.90 8.27 12.29
CA ASP A 220 -1.93 7.16 12.23
C ASP A 220 -0.78 7.49 11.29
N LEU A 221 -1.06 8.14 10.15
CA LEU A 221 -0.01 8.57 9.22
C LEU A 221 0.90 9.68 9.76
N GLN A 222 0.50 10.44 10.78
CA GLN A 222 1.39 11.37 11.49
C GLN A 222 2.40 10.63 12.38
N ILE A 223 2.04 9.44 12.83
CA ILE A 223 2.92 8.59 13.66
C ILE A 223 3.95 7.88 12.79
N PHE A 224 3.56 7.50 11.57
CA PHE A 224 4.44 6.92 10.56
C PHE A 224 5.52 7.91 10.07
#